data_387d532eb34e6c9c5e656ace2537ac2a
#
_entry.id   387d532eb34e6c9c5e656ace2537ac2a
#
_cell.length_a   1.000
_cell.length_b   1.000
_cell.length_c   1.000
_cell.angle_alpha   90.00
_cell.angle_beta   90.00
_cell.angle_gamma   90.00
#
_symmetry.space_group_name_H-M   'P 1'
#
loop_
_entity.id
_entity.type
_entity.pdbx_description
1 polymer ?
#
loop_
_entity_poly.entity_id
_entity_poly.type
_entity_poly.pdbx_seq_one_letter_code
_entity_poly.pdbx_strand_id
1 'polypeptide(L)' 'MNHTEIKAARQELGLSLSQFAKVLDTDPTTTRRLEMDPRHSTARQPAPRMVRLVTAYLDGYRPADWPEDK' A
#
# COMPACT_ATOMS: atom_id res chain seq x y z
N MET A 1 11.20 -2.99 -0.33
CA MET A 1 10.49 -1.72 -0.58
C MET A 1 10.45 -0.95 0.72
N ASN A 2 10.90 0.30 0.71
CA ASN A 2 10.94 1.11 1.92
C ASN A 2 9.67 1.95 2.05
N HIS A 3 9.56 2.70 3.16
CA HIS A 3 8.35 3.49 3.44
C HIS A 3 8.06 4.53 2.36
N THR A 4 9.09 5.14 1.81
CA THR A 4 8.92 6.12 0.74
C THR A 4 8.40 5.48 -0.52
N GLU A 5 8.90 4.30 -0.85
CA GLU A 5 8.47 3.56 -2.03
C GLU A 5 7.02 3.08 -1.90
N ILE A 6 6.62 2.68 -0.71
CA ILE A 6 5.23 2.28 -0.45
C ILE A 6 4.28 3.45 -0.71
N LYS A 7 4.62 4.63 -0.17
CA LYS A 7 3.80 5.81 -0.37
C LYS A 7 3.76 6.22 -1.83
N ALA A 8 4.91 6.20 -2.51
CA ALA A 8 4.98 6.55 -3.93
C ALA A 8 4.13 5.59 -4.77
N ALA A 9 4.16 4.29 -4.44
CA ALA A 9 3.35 3.30 -5.13
C ALA A 9 1.86 3.60 -4.98
N ARG A 10 1.43 3.93 -3.76
CA ARG A 10 0.03 4.27 -3.53
C ARG A 10 -0.38 5.48 -4.37
N GLN A 11 0.47 6.50 -4.41
CA GLN A 11 0.18 7.71 -5.17
C GLN A 11 0.15 7.42 -6.67
N GLU A 12 1.06 6.60 -7.14
CA GLU A 12 1.08 6.21 -8.55
C GLU A 12 -0.17 5.44 -8.94
N LEU A 13 -0.69 4.61 -8.04
CA LEU A 13 -1.92 3.87 -8.27
C LEU A 13 -3.17 4.73 -8.12
N GLY A 14 -3.02 5.96 -7.62
CA GLY A 14 -4.14 6.88 -7.46
C GLY A 14 -5.08 6.50 -6.33
N LEU A 15 -4.58 5.83 -5.31
CA LEU A 15 -5.42 5.31 -4.23
C LEU A 15 -5.28 6.15 -2.97
N SER A 16 -6.38 6.29 -2.24
CA SER A 16 -6.35 6.83 -0.89
C SER A 16 -5.80 5.77 0.06
N LEU A 17 -5.50 6.17 1.31
CA LEU A 17 -5.05 5.20 2.32
C LEU A 17 -6.09 4.10 2.53
N SER A 18 -7.37 4.46 2.59
CA SER A 18 -8.43 3.47 2.77
C SER A 18 -8.51 2.51 1.60
N GLN A 19 -8.41 3.02 0.38
CA GLN A 19 -8.45 2.18 -0.81
C GLN A 19 -7.25 1.26 -0.89
N PHE A 20 -6.07 1.80 -0.56
CA PHE A 20 -4.85 1.01 -0.56
C PHE A 20 -4.92 -0.12 0.47
N ALA A 21 -5.45 0.21 1.67
CA ALA A 21 -5.66 -0.80 2.70
C ALA A 21 -6.55 -1.93 2.20
N LYS A 22 -7.59 -1.58 1.47
CA LYS A 22 -8.53 -2.56 0.95
C LYS A 22 -7.85 -3.51 -0.05
N VAL A 23 -7.07 -2.97 -0.97
CA VAL A 23 -6.40 -3.82 -1.97
C VAL A 23 -5.25 -4.62 -1.38
N LEU A 24 -4.73 -4.20 -0.22
CA LEU A 24 -3.70 -4.95 0.51
C LEU A 24 -4.30 -5.88 1.57
N ASP A 25 -5.62 -5.90 1.69
CA ASP A 25 -6.34 -6.73 2.64
C ASP A 25 -5.93 -6.43 4.09
N THR A 26 -5.86 -5.14 4.41
CA THR A 26 -5.48 -4.67 5.72
C THR A 26 -6.33 -3.44 6.07
N ASP A 27 -5.96 -2.70 7.10
CA ASP A 27 -6.69 -1.53 7.53
C ASP A 27 -5.90 -0.24 7.26
N PRO A 28 -6.59 0.93 7.23
CA PRO A 28 -5.91 2.20 6.95
C PRO A 28 -4.83 2.55 7.95
N THR A 29 -5.01 2.19 9.22
CA THR A 29 -4.02 2.47 10.27
C THR A 29 -2.71 1.73 9.97
N THR A 30 -2.81 0.45 9.63
CA THR A 30 -1.64 -0.35 9.27
C THR A 30 -0.97 0.21 8.01
N THR A 31 -1.77 0.57 7.01
CA THR A 31 -1.25 1.15 5.77
C THR A 31 -0.47 2.42 6.04
N ARG A 32 -1.02 3.30 6.88
CA ARG A 32 -0.33 4.53 7.24
C ARG A 32 1.00 4.25 7.94
N ARG A 33 1.03 3.22 8.80
CA ARG A 33 2.26 2.83 9.50
C ARG A 33 3.32 2.31 8.54
N LEU A 34 2.92 1.67 7.46
CA LEU A 34 3.85 1.22 6.42
C LEU A 34 4.50 2.39 5.69
N GLU A 35 3.85 3.55 5.67
CA GLU A 35 4.36 4.76 5.01
C GLU A 35 5.11 5.67 5.96
N MET A 36 5.22 5.33 7.24
CA MET A 36 5.93 6.13 8.22
C MET A 36 7.43 5.92 8.14
N ASP A 37 8.16 6.98 8.51
CA ASP A 37 9.61 6.88 8.70
C ASP A 37 9.90 5.72 9.67
N PRO A 38 10.81 4.80 9.32
CA PRO A 38 11.10 3.65 10.20
C PRO A 38 11.58 4.03 11.60
N ARG A 39 12.03 5.27 11.81
CA ARG A 39 12.45 5.74 13.13
C ARG A 39 11.25 5.99 14.04
N HIS A 40 10.05 6.06 13.50
CA HIS A 40 8.85 6.25 14.30
C HIS A 40 8.50 4.95 15.01
N SER A 41 8.12 5.06 16.30
CA SER A 41 7.92 3.86 17.13
C SER A 41 6.79 2.96 16.63
N THR A 42 5.80 3.52 15.92
CA THR A 42 4.67 2.74 15.40
C THR A 42 4.81 2.37 13.94
N ALA A 43 5.94 2.69 13.31
CA ALA A 43 6.17 2.33 11.91
C ALA A 43 6.23 0.82 11.75
N ARG A 44 5.81 0.33 10.58
CA ARG A 44 5.81 -1.09 10.26
C ARG A 44 6.55 -1.33 8.96
N GLN A 45 7.20 -2.48 8.87
CA GLN A 45 7.81 -2.92 7.63
C GLN A 45 6.81 -3.76 6.85
N PRO A 46 6.73 -3.60 5.52
CA PRO A 46 5.81 -4.43 4.74
C PRO A 46 6.26 -5.87 4.71
N ALA A 47 5.31 -6.80 4.85
CA ALA A 47 5.60 -8.21 4.72
C ALA A 47 5.97 -8.51 3.26
N PRO A 48 6.79 -9.55 3.00
CA PRO A 48 7.17 -9.89 1.63
C PRO A 48 5.97 -10.08 0.70
N ARG A 49 4.88 -10.66 1.18
CA ARG A 49 3.68 -10.85 0.35
C ARG A 49 3.06 -9.52 -0.04
N MET A 50 3.13 -8.51 0.85
CA MET A 50 2.63 -7.18 0.53
C MET A 50 3.46 -6.53 -0.55
N VAL A 51 4.79 -6.67 -0.47
CA VAL A 51 5.68 -6.13 -1.47
C VAL A 51 5.39 -6.76 -2.83
N ARG A 52 5.20 -8.08 -2.86
CA ARG A 52 4.86 -8.77 -4.11
C ARG A 52 3.54 -8.26 -4.68
N LEU A 53 2.56 -8.04 -3.80
CA LEU A 53 1.24 -7.58 -4.24
C LEU A 53 1.30 -6.15 -4.78
N VAL A 54 2.00 -5.26 -4.08
CA VAL A 54 2.16 -3.88 -4.54
C VAL A 54 2.89 -3.87 -5.88
N THR A 55 3.93 -4.68 -6.03
CA THR A 55 4.67 -4.79 -7.28
C THR A 55 3.75 -5.25 -8.41
N ALA A 56 2.90 -6.23 -8.14
CA ALA A 56 1.94 -6.71 -9.14
C ALA A 56 0.98 -5.61 -9.56
N TYR A 57 0.49 -4.82 -8.60
CA TYR A 57 -0.40 -3.71 -8.93
C TYR A 57 0.29 -2.67 -9.80
N LEU A 58 1.54 -2.35 -9.49
CA LEU A 58 2.31 -1.41 -10.31
C LEU A 58 2.51 -1.93 -11.72
N ASP A 59 2.58 -3.24 -11.88
CA ASP A 59 2.70 -3.88 -13.20
C ASP A 59 1.37 -3.99 -13.94
N GLY A 60 0.29 -3.54 -13.32
CA GLY A 60 -1.01 -3.49 -13.99
C GLY A 60 -2.03 -4.51 -13.54
N TYR A 61 -1.68 -5.40 -12.61
CA TYR A 61 -2.65 -6.37 -12.09
C TYR A 61 -3.80 -5.66 -11.39
N ARG A 62 -5.03 -6.07 -11.69
CA ARG A 62 -6.23 -5.49 -11.07
C ARG A 62 -7.19 -6.60 -10.68
N PRO A 63 -7.38 -6.84 -9.37
CA PRO A 63 -8.39 -7.81 -8.94
C PRO A 63 -9.80 -7.27 -9.21
N ALA A 64 -10.78 -8.18 -9.19
CA ALA A 64 -12.16 -7.82 -9.50
C ALA A 64 -12.72 -6.74 -8.56
N ASP A 65 -12.24 -6.69 -7.33
CA ASP A 65 -12.71 -5.74 -6.32
C ASP A 65 -11.84 -4.48 -6.24
N TRP A 66 -11.06 -4.20 -7.27
CA TRP A 66 -10.24 -2.98 -7.32
C TRP A 66 -11.15 -1.76 -7.16
N PRO A 67 -10.80 -0.83 -6.26
CA PRO A 67 -11.64 0.35 -6.07
C PRO A 67 -11.60 1.22 -7.32
N GLU A 68 -12.77 1.41 -7.90
CA GLU A 68 -12.94 2.26 -9.07
C GLU A 68 -13.21 3.67 -8.60
N ASP A 69 -12.43 4.60 -9.06
CA ASP A 69 -12.61 5.98 -8.69
C ASP A 69 -13.44 6.68 -9.76
N LYS A 70 -14.61 7.11 -9.36
CA LYS A 70 -15.52 7.73 -10.30
C LYS A 70 -15.71 9.19 -9.98
#